data_e50e7f88dd29314d87ae72ed68c636ec
#
_entry.id   e50e7f88dd29314d87ae72ed68c636ec
#
_cell.length_a   1.000
_cell.length_b   1.000
_cell.length_c   1.000
_cell.angle_alpha   90.00
_cell.angle_beta   90.00
_cell.angle_gamma   90.00
#
_symmetry.space_group_name_H-M   'P 1'
#
loop_
_entity.id
_entity.type
_entity.pdbx_description
1 polymer ?
#
loop_
_entity_poly.entity_id
_entity_poly.type
_entity_poly.pdbx_seq_one_letter_code
_entity_poly.pdbx_strand_id
1 'polypeptide(L)'
;MNGRKIEAALVAVGLLLLGVEIREGINDFSDRDRVVTVKGLAEREVPADKVVWPLSYKDIGDDPVALYANMNRKSEAIVKFLKDKGITDEEISIAPPEVIDMQAERYGNNNTPYRYNATSVITVTSKQVDKVRALMSEQAELLKQGIAIVGGDYRFNVSYEFTGLNEVKPEMIEEATRNSRAAAEKFAKDSDSRLGKIRNASQGQFSIANRDENTPYIKTVRVVTTINYYLKR
;
A
#
# COMPACT_ATOMS: atom_id res chain seq x y z
N MET A 1 -78.65 10.12 -26.14
CA MET A 1 -77.78 9.04 -26.71
C MET A 1 -76.27 9.41 -26.74
N ASN A 2 -75.88 10.67 -26.62
CA ASN A 2 -74.45 11.09 -26.70
C ASN A 2 -73.66 10.93 -25.38
N GLY A 3 -74.33 11.06 -24.20
CA GLY A 3 -73.61 10.97 -22.90
C GLY A 3 -72.96 9.59 -22.66
N ARG A 4 -73.70 8.51 -22.87
CA ARG A 4 -73.18 7.13 -22.72
C ARG A 4 -71.99 6.79 -23.63
N LYS A 5 -71.91 7.39 -24.83
CA LYS A 5 -70.78 7.22 -25.74
C LYS A 5 -69.53 7.95 -25.22
N ILE A 6 -69.68 9.08 -24.59
CA ILE A 6 -68.60 9.87 -24.02
C ILE A 6 -68.04 9.14 -22.78
N GLU A 7 -68.93 8.63 -21.93
CA GLU A 7 -68.51 7.81 -20.75
C GLU A 7 -67.75 6.56 -21.16
N ALA A 8 -68.27 5.84 -22.16
CA ALA A 8 -67.58 4.66 -22.71
C ALA A 8 -66.20 4.99 -23.33
N ALA A 9 -66.08 6.14 -24.00
CA ALA A 9 -64.79 6.59 -24.55
C ALA A 9 -63.80 6.95 -23.44
N LEU A 10 -64.24 7.61 -22.39
CA LEU A 10 -63.39 7.94 -21.23
C LEU A 10 -62.87 6.68 -20.48
N VAL A 11 -63.75 5.69 -20.33
CA VAL A 11 -63.36 4.40 -19.73
C VAL A 11 -62.36 3.68 -20.63
N ALA A 12 -62.59 3.66 -21.94
CA ALA A 12 -61.68 3.02 -22.91
C ALA A 12 -60.30 3.71 -22.89
N VAL A 13 -60.24 5.04 -22.83
CA VAL A 13 -58.97 5.78 -22.72
C VAL A 13 -58.28 5.46 -21.38
N GLY A 14 -59.04 5.43 -20.27
CA GLY A 14 -58.51 5.07 -18.94
C GLY A 14 -57.92 3.65 -18.92
N LEU A 15 -58.57 2.66 -19.56
CA LEU A 15 -58.07 1.30 -19.70
C LEU A 15 -56.81 1.19 -20.60
N LEU A 16 -56.75 2.00 -21.66
CA LEU A 16 -55.57 2.06 -22.50
C LEU A 16 -54.37 2.65 -21.75
N LEU A 17 -54.56 3.75 -21.01
CA LEU A 17 -53.51 4.33 -20.18
C LEU A 17 -53.05 3.34 -19.11
N LEU A 18 -54.00 2.68 -18.42
CA LEU A 18 -53.68 1.66 -17.42
C LEU A 18 -52.84 0.50 -18.05
N GLY A 19 -53.22 0.08 -19.26
CA GLY A 19 -52.47 -0.98 -20.00
C GLY A 19 -51.04 -0.56 -20.35
N VAL A 20 -50.81 0.71 -20.68
CA VAL A 20 -49.48 1.23 -20.94
C VAL A 20 -48.64 1.25 -19.64
N GLU A 21 -49.19 1.75 -18.54
CA GLU A 21 -48.52 1.79 -17.24
C GLU A 21 -48.18 0.37 -16.71
N ILE A 22 -49.10 -0.59 -16.85
CA ILE A 22 -48.85 -1.98 -16.47
C ILE A 22 -47.74 -2.59 -17.33
N ARG A 23 -47.76 -2.33 -18.64
CA ARG A 23 -46.69 -2.80 -19.54
C ARG A 23 -45.32 -2.23 -19.16
N GLU A 24 -45.26 -0.94 -18.90
CA GLU A 24 -44.01 -0.29 -18.46
C GLU A 24 -43.55 -0.86 -17.11
N GLY A 25 -44.45 -1.06 -16.17
CA GLY A 25 -44.13 -1.66 -14.86
C GLY A 25 -43.59 -3.09 -15.00
N ILE A 26 -44.16 -3.92 -15.87
CA ILE A 26 -43.69 -5.28 -16.14
C ILE A 26 -42.32 -5.27 -16.84
N ASN A 27 -42.09 -4.37 -17.76
CA ASN A 27 -40.79 -4.22 -18.41
C ASN A 27 -39.73 -3.76 -17.44
N ASP A 28 -40.02 -2.78 -16.61
CA ASP A 28 -39.11 -2.32 -15.54
C ASP A 28 -38.78 -3.41 -14.53
N PHE A 29 -39.75 -4.26 -14.20
CA PHE A 29 -39.55 -5.42 -13.33
C PHE A 29 -38.66 -6.47 -13.99
N SER A 30 -38.88 -6.77 -15.25
CA SER A 30 -38.05 -7.72 -16.03
C SER A 30 -36.61 -7.23 -16.24
N ASP A 31 -36.40 -5.91 -16.38
CA ASP A 31 -35.09 -5.32 -16.55
C ASP A 31 -34.28 -5.23 -15.23
N ARG A 32 -34.91 -5.45 -14.06
CA ARG A 32 -34.21 -5.47 -12.76
C ARG A 32 -33.20 -6.61 -12.60
N ASP A 33 -33.38 -7.71 -13.31
CA ASP A 33 -32.46 -8.84 -13.28
C ASP A 33 -31.35 -8.74 -14.33
N ARG A 34 -31.47 -7.79 -15.28
CA ARG A 34 -30.45 -7.55 -16.29
C ARG A 34 -29.41 -6.60 -15.72
N VAL A 35 -28.29 -7.16 -15.29
CA VAL A 35 -27.19 -6.40 -14.71
C VAL A 35 -25.88 -6.74 -15.39
N VAL A 36 -24.97 -5.78 -15.44
CA VAL A 36 -23.57 -5.97 -15.80
C VAL A 36 -22.70 -5.62 -14.62
N THR A 37 -21.79 -6.52 -14.26
CA THR A 37 -20.79 -6.30 -13.23
C THR A 37 -19.46 -5.96 -13.90
N VAL A 38 -18.92 -4.82 -13.58
CA VAL A 38 -17.64 -4.34 -14.13
C VAL A 38 -16.68 -3.98 -13.00
N LYS A 39 -15.40 -4.07 -13.32
CA LYS A 39 -14.32 -3.63 -12.43
C LYS A 39 -13.56 -2.50 -13.09
N GLY A 40 -13.40 -1.38 -12.37
CA GLY A 40 -12.54 -0.28 -12.76
C GLY A 40 -11.26 -0.32 -11.91
N LEU A 41 -10.13 -0.24 -12.56
CA LEU A 41 -8.81 -0.18 -11.94
C LEU A 41 -8.31 1.27 -12.01
N ALA A 42 -7.73 1.75 -10.90
CA ALA A 42 -6.78 2.86 -10.93
C ALA A 42 -5.47 2.39 -10.31
N GLU A 43 -4.38 2.76 -10.95
CA GLU A 43 -3.02 2.41 -10.52
C GLU A 43 -2.11 3.60 -10.76
N ARG A 44 -1.26 3.92 -9.76
CA ARG A 44 -0.36 5.07 -9.82
C ARG A 44 0.97 4.74 -9.16
N GLU A 45 2.05 5.09 -9.82
CA GLU A 45 3.37 5.07 -9.21
C GLU A 45 3.60 6.38 -8.44
N VAL A 46 4.07 6.25 -7.20
CA VAL A 46 4.39 7.37 -6.32
C VAL A 46 5.75 7.15 -5.65
N PRO A 47 6.55 8.19 -5.42
CA PRO A 47 7.74 8.05 -4.60
C PRO A 47 7.35 7.73 -3.14
N ALA A 48 8.14 6.90 -2.47
CA ALA A 48 8.04 6.74 -1.04
C ALA A 48 8.32 8.08 -0.34
N ASP A 49 7.59 8.35 0.73
CA ASP A 49 7.71 9.58 1.53
C ASP A 49 8.35 9.34 2.90
N LYS A 50 8.71 8.09 3.19
CA LYS A 50 9.37 7.69 4.43
C LYS A 50 10.31 6.53 4.16
N VAL A 51 11.49 6.57 4.79
CA VAL A 51 12.49 5.51 4.75
C VAL A 51 12.84 5.08 6.17
N VAL A 52 13.01 3.78 6.35
CA VAL A 52 13.55 3.17 7.57
C VAL A 52 14.83 2.45 7.18
N TRP A 53 15.94 2.94 7.70
CA TRP A 53 17.28 2.43 7.42
C TRP A 53 17.93 1.90 8.69
N PRO A 54 17.93 0.59 8.94
CA PRO A 54 18.63 -0.03 10.06
C PRO A 54 20.13 -0.22 9.72
N LEU A 55 20.99 0.29 10.59
CA LEU A 55 22.44 0.08 10.55
C LEU A 55 22.78 -0.94 11.65
N SER A 56 22.86 -2.21 11.27
CA SER A 56 23.26 -3.29 12.17
C SER A 56 24.78 -3.40 12.22
N TYR A 57 25.34 -3.45 13.42
CA TYR A 57 26.75 -3.64 13.64
C TYR A 57 27.00 -4.64 14.75
N LYS A 58 28.17 -5.30 14.70
CA LYS A 58 28.53 -6.40 15.60
C LYS A 58 29.90 -6.18 16.22
N ASP A 59 30.10 -6.84 17.34
CA ASP A 59 31.42 -7.01 17.96
C ASP A 59 31.49 -8.38 18.66
N ILE A 60 32.67 -8.87 18.88
CA ILE A 60 32.95 -10.16 19.51
C ILE A 60 34.06 -10.00 20.54
N GLY A 61 34.04 -10.80 21.59
CA GLY A 61 35.08 -10.77 22.63
C GLY A 61 34.82 -11.75 23.76
N ASP A 62 35.80 -11.85 24.67
CA ASP A 62 35.74 -12.76 25.82
C ASP A 62 35.36 -12.00 27.11
N ASP A 63 35.61 -10.69 27.16
CA ASP A 63 35.25 -9.82 28.28
C ASP A 63 33.98 -9.01 27.93
N PRO A 64 32.86 -9.25 28.64
CA PRO A 64 31.60 -8.56 28.37
C PRO A 64 31.67 -7.06 28.66
N VAL A 65 32.52 -6.59 29.60
CA VAL A 65 32.67 -5.17 29.92
C VAL A 65 33.40 -4.44 28.81
N ALA A 66 34.49 -5.00 28.32
CA ALA A 66 35.24 -4.46 27.18
C ALA A 66 34.40 -4.50 25.89
N LEU A 67 33.65 -5.57 25.69
CA LEU A 67 32.73 -5.72 24.56
C LEU A 67 31.66 -4.62 24.55
N TYR A 68 31.03 -4.37 25.70
CA TYR A 68 30.03 -3.31 25.86
C TYR A 68 30.61 -1.91 25.59
N ALA A 69 31.82 -1.63 26.14
CA ALA A 69 32.50 -0.38 25.88
C ALA A 69 32.81 -0.16 24.38
N ASN A 70 33.22 -1.22 23.67
CA ASN A 70 33.47 -1.17 22.25
C ASN A 70 32.17 -0.93 21.44
N MET A 71 31.06 -1.59 21.82
CA MET A 71 29.76 -1.39 21.19
C MET A 71 29.29 0.07 21.35
N ASN A 72 29.44 0.65 22.54
CA ASN A 72 29.09 2.06 22.78
C ASN A 72 29.92 3.00 21.90
N ARG A 73 31.26 2.79 21.85
CA ARG A 73 32.12 3.61 20.98
C ARG A 73 31.71 3.55 19.52
N LYS A 74 31.37 2.34 19.02
CA LYS A 74 30.86 2.17 17.64
C LYS A 74 29.53 2.90 17.45
N SER A 75 28.63 2.78 18.43
CA SER A 75 27.34 3.50 18.43
C SER A 75 27.51 5.01 18.32
N GLU A 76 28.36 5.59 19.18
CA GLU A 76 28.64 7.04 19.20
C GLU A 76 29.23 7.51 17.84
N ALA A 77 30.13 6.72 17.26
CA ALA A 77 30.73 7.06 15.97
C ALA A 77 29.68 7.00 14.82
N ILE A 78 28.77 6.02 14.81
CA ILE A 78 27.70 5.94 13.84
C ILE A 78 26.72 7.11 14.00
N VAL A 79 26.31 7.41 15.24
CA VAL A 79 25.41 8.55 15.53
C VAL A 79 26.07 9.87 15.10
N LYS A 80 27.35 10.05 15.41
CA LYS A 80 28.09 11.24 14.97
C LYS A 80 28.12 11.35 13.44
N PHE A 81 28.44 10.27 12.74
CA PHE A 81 28.41 10.24 11.27
C PHE A 81 27.04 10.68 10.74
N LEU A 82 25.95 10.14 11.26
CA LEU A 82 24.60 10.49 10.85
C LEU A 82 24.28 11.96 11.10
N LYS A 83 24.64 12.49 12.27
CA LYS A 83 24.44 13.90 12.62
C LYS A 83 25.27 14.85 11.77
N ASP A 84 26.54 14.51 11.52
CA ASP A 84 27.43 15.29 10.65
C ASP A 84 26.87 15.39 9.22
N LYS A 85 26.12 14.37 8.78
CA LYS A 85 25.39 14.35 7.51
C LYS A 85 23.98 14.98 7.59
N GLY A 86 23.61 15.52 8.76
CA GLY A 86 22.38 16.28 9.00
C GLY A 86 21.13 15.42 9.18
N ILE A 87 21.27 14.22 9.75
CA ILE A 87 20.17 13.45 10.34
C ILE A 87 19.96 13.96 11.76
N THR A 88 18.71 14.22 12.14
CA THR A 88 18.37 14.77 13.46
C THR A 88 18.22 13.68 14.52
N ASP A 89 18.23 14.07 15.79
CA ASP A 89 18.07 13.13 16.91
C ASP A 89 16.71 12.41 16.88
N GLU A 90 15.66 13.09 16.43
CA GLU A 90 14.32 12.53 16.34
C GLU A 90 14.22 11.43 15.26
N GLU A 91 15.12 11.46 14.27
CA GLU A 91 15.19 10.49 13.21
C GLU A 91 16.03 9.26 13.57
N ILE A 92 16.79 9.32 14.69
CA ILE A 92 17.71 8.26 15.12
C ILE A 92 17.13 7.51 16.31
N SER A 93 17.06 6.20 16.21
CA SER A 93 16.70 5.29 17.30
C SER A 93 17.81 4.27 17.52
N ILE A 94 18.25 4.12 18.78
CA ILE A 94 19.33 3.21 19.16
C ILE A 94 18.73 2.05 19.95
N ALA A 95 18.87 0.82 19.43
CA ALA A 95 18.49 -0.38 20.17
C ALA A 95 19.61 -0.79 21.16
N PRO A 96 19.26 -1.30 22.36
CA PRO A 96 20.27 -1.87 23.26
C PRO A 96 20.95 -3.06 22.58
N PRO A 97 22.26 -3.31 22.88
CA PRO A 97 22.97 -4.46 22.34
C PRO A 97 22.34 -5.78 22.80
N GLU A 98 22.13 -6.69 21.86
CA GLU A 98 21.81 -8.10 22.11
C GLU A 98 23.14 -8.87 22.23
N VAL A 99 23.36 -9.57 23.34
CA VAL A 99 24.58 -10.33 23.58
C VAL A 99 24.27 -11.83 23.66
N ILE A 100 24.96 -12.61 22.87
CA ILE A 100 24.87 -14.07 22.86
C ILE A 100 26.15 -14.64 23.49
N ASP A 101 26.00 -15.47 24.54
CA ASP A 101 27.09 -16.28 25.07
C ASP A 101 27.17 -17.58 24.27
N MET A 102 28.13 -17.63 23.34
CA MET A 102 28.32 -18.74 22.42
C MET A 102 28.69 -20.06 23.11
N GLN A 103 29.20 -20.01 24.37
CA GLN A 103 29.49 -21.20 25.15
C GLN A 103 28.29 -21.71 25.94
N ALA A 104 27.30 -20.87 26.20
CA ALA A 104 26.04 -21.25 26.85
C ALA A 104 25.00 -21.80 25.87
N GLU A 105 25.18 -21.59 24.58
CA GLU A 105 24.30 -22.10 23.52
C GLU A 105 24.34 -23.63 23.43
N ARG A 106 23.19 -24.27 23.67
CA ARG A 106 23.04 -25.73 23.78
C ARG A 106 23.30 -26.50 22.49
N TYR A 107 23.23 -25.83 21.35
CA TYR A 107 23.35 -26.40 20.00
C TYR A 107 24.41 -25.69 19.13
N GLY A 108 25.25 -24.86 19.73
CA GLY A 108 26.35 -24.19 19.03
C GLY A 108 27.58 -25.11 18.90
N ASN A 109 28.38 -24.85 17.87
CA ASN A 109 29.70 -25.44 17.76
C ASN A 109 30.60 -24.79 18.83
N ASN A 110 30.91 -25.51 19.93
CA ASN A 110 31.71 -25.02 21.08
C ASN A 110 33.16 -24.63 20.72
N ASN A 111 33.51 -24.63 19.45
CA ASN A 111 34.85 -24.26 18.96
C ASN A 111 34.90 -22.85 18.38
N THR A 112 34.16 -21.90 18.96
CA THR A 112 34.22 -20.48 18.59
C THR A 112 35.43 -19.82 19.25
N PRO A 113 36.18 -18.96 18.53
CA PRO A 113 37.37 -18.29 19.08
C PRO A 113 37.05 -17.24 20.14
N TYR A 114 35.77 -16.82 20.28
CA TYR A 114 35.30 -15.83 21.23
C TYR A 114 34.03 -16.32 21.92
N ARG A 115 33.87 -15.93 23.20
CA ARG A 115 32.73 -16.34 24.02
C ARG A 115 31.47 -15.51 23.73
N TYR A 116 31.60 -14.22 23.56
CA TYR A 116 30.45 -13.31 23.40
C TYR A 116 30.39 -12.75 21.99
N ASN A 117 29.17 -12.73 21.44
CA ASN A 117 28.82 -12.04 20.21
C ASN A 117 27.74 -11.00 20.51
N ALA A 118 28.05 -9.72 20.31
CA ALA A 118 27.11 -8.61 20.50
C ALA A 118 26.66 -8.06 19.17
N THR A 119 25.36 -7.81 19.06
CA THR A 119 24.72 -7.16 17.90
C THR A 119 23.89 -5.98 18.41
N SER A 120 24.00 -4.84 17.76
CA SER A 120 23.13 -3.70 18.00
C SER A 120 22.72 -3.07 16.67
N VAL A 121 21.65 -2.29 16.72
CA VAL A 121 21.05 -1.65 15.54
C VAL A 121 20.77 -0.19 15.86
N ILE A 122 21.22 0.68 14.98
CA ILE A 122 20.81 2.09 14.94
C ILE A 122 19.88 2.23 13.75
N THR A 123 18.66 2.68 14.01
CA THR A 123 17.65 2.85 12.97
C THR A 123 17.44 4.32 12.66
N VAL A 124 17.60 4.68 11.40
CA VAL A 124 17.23 6.00 10.87
C VAL A 124 15.84 5.92 10.28
N THR A 125 14.90 6.72 10.80
CA THR A 125 13.55 6.86 10.26
C THR A 125 13.37 8.30 9.81
N SER A 126 13.29 8.53 8.49
CA SER A 126 13.27 9.88 7.93
C SER A 126 12.25 10.03 6.80
N LYS A 127 11.72 11.24 6.66
CA LYS A 127 10.92 11.64 5.50
C LYS A 127 11.79 12.14 4.34
N GLN A 128 13.08 12.38 4.56
CA GLN A 128 14.03 12.82 3.55
C GLN A 128 14.61 11.62 2.77
N VAL A 129 13.76 10.90 2.05
CA VAL A 129 14.09 9.62 1.40
C VAL A 129 15.35 9.72 0.54
N ASP A 130 15.44 10.73 -0.34
CA ASP A 130 16.59 10.87 -1.26
C ASP A 130 17.89 11.18 -0.52
N LYS A 131 17.83 11.98 0.55
CA LYS A 131 18.99 12.25 1.40
C LYS A 131 19.52 10.98 2.05
N VAL A 132 18.63 10.19 2.67
CA VAL A 132 19.02 8.94 3.31
C VAL A 132 19.57 7.94 2.30
N ARG A 133 18.98 7.86 1.09
CA ARG A 133 19.50 7.02 0.00
C ARG A 133 20.93 7.42 -0.43
N ALA A 134 21.19 8.71 -0.52
CA ALA A 134 22.55 9.20 -0.79
C ALA A 134 23.53 8.77 0.32
N LEU A 135 23.12 8.91 1.59
CA LEU A 135 23.95 8.52 2.75
C LEU A 135 24.26 7.02 2.81
N MET A 136 23.35 6.17 2.34
CA MET A 136 23.62 4.71 2.25
C MET A 136 24.86 4.42 1.38
N SER A 137 25.10 5.22 0.36
CA SER A 137 26.30 5.08 -0.49
C SER A 137 27.57 5.53 0.23
N GLU A 138 27.46 6.38 1.24
CA GLU A 138 28.58 6.92 2.01
C GLU A 138 28.92 6.09 3.26
N GLN A 139 28.14 5.04 3.58
CA GLN A 139 28.41 4.16 4.74
C GLN A 139 29.81 3.53 4.74
N ALA A 140 30.50 3.49 3.60
CA ALA A 140 31.89 3.09 3.50
C ALA A 140 32.84 3.96 4.36
N GLU A 141 32.45 5.17 4.73
CA GLU A 141 33.20 6.04 5.67
C GLU A 141 33.27 5.42 7.07
N LEU A 142 32.22 4.72 7.51
CA LEU A 142 32.19 3.98 8.77
C LEU A 142 33.17 2.80 8.75
N LEU A 143 33.27 2.12 7.61
CA LEU A 143 34.22 1.00 7.45
C LEU A 143 35.67 1.48 7.59
N LYS A 144 36.01 2.68 7.10
CA LYS A 144 37.34 3.29 7.31
C LYS A 144 37.65 3.56 8.78
N GLN A 145 36.63 3.69 9.62
CA GLN A 145 36.73 3.85 11.08
C GLN A 145 36.72 2.49 11.81
N GLY A 146 36.75 1.37 11.10
CA GLY A 146 36.69 0.03 11.67
C GLY A 146 35.29 -0.43 12.06
N ILE A 147 34.24 0.26 11.55
CA ILE A 147 32.85 -0.06 11.84
C ILE A 147 32.23 -0.68 10.60
N ALA A 148 32.04 -2.00 10.64
CA ALA A 148 31.35 -2.72 9.57
C ALA A 148 29.83 -2.73 9.85
N ILE A 149 29.06 -2.16 8.95
CA ILE A 149 27.60 -2.34 8.95
C ILE A 149 27.30 -3.70 8.30
N VAL A 150 26.63 -4.56 9.05
CA VAL A 150 26.38 -5.94 8.67
C VAL A 150 25.06 -6.03 7.91
N GLY A 151 25.12 -6.55 6.68
CA GLY A 151 23.94 -6.86 5.87
C GLY A 151 23.59 -8.36 5.91
N GLY A 152 22.53 -8.73 5.23
CA GLY A 152 22.13 -10.14 5.03
C GLY A 152 21.18 -10.72 6.08
N ASP A 153 20.85 -10.00 7.13
CA ASP A 153 19.77 -10.34 8.05
C ASP A 153 18.47 -9.68 7.57
N TYR A 154 17.46 -10.48 7.24
CA TYR A 154 16.16 -10.00 6.74
C TYR A 154 15.45 -9.04 7.71
N ARG A 155 15.77 -9.10 9.01
CA ARG A 155 15.23 -8.23 10.05
C ARG A 155 15.71 -6.78 9.91
N PHE A 156 16.83 -6.58 9.26
CA PHE A 156 17.52 -5.28 9.14
C PHE A 156 17.59 -4.80 7.70
N ASN A 157 16.59 -5.11 6.90
CA ASN A 157 16.49 -4.58 5.55
C ASN A 157 15.96 -3.15 5.54
N VAL A 158 16.50 -2.35 4.62
CA VAL A 158 15.96 -1.01 4.35
C VAL A 158 14.53 -1.14 3.86
N SER A 159 13.63 -0.38 4.45
CA SER A 159 12.26 -0.31 3.99
C SER A 159 11.87 1.11 3.61
N TYR A 160 11.00 1.22 2.62
CA TYR A 160 10.43 2.47 2.14
C TYR A 160 8.92 2.40 2.28
N GLU A 161 8.31 3.49 2.69
CA GLU A 161 6.87 3.58 2.91
C GLU A 161 6.31 4.78 2.17
N PHE A 162 5.05 4.66 1.75
CA PHE A 162 4.25 5.79 1.28
C PHE A 162 3.11 5.99 2.26
N THR A 163 3.12 7.11 2.98
CA THR A 163 2.15 7.46 4.03
C THR A 163 1.07 8.43 3.54
N GLY A 164 1.30 9.05 2.37
CA GLY A 164 0.42 10.05 1.75
C GLY A 164 -0.82 9.48 1.04
N LEU A 165 -1.26 8.25 1.35
CA LEU A 165 -2.39 7.61 0.68
C LEU A 165 -3.66 8.47 0.66
N ASN A 166 -3.96 9.20 1.75
CA ASN A 166 -5.17 10.01 1.84
C ASN A 166 -5.21 11.18 0.84
N GLU A 167 -4.05 11.63 0.36
CA GLU A 167 -3.93 12.71 -0.63
C GLU A 167 -4.30 12.24 -2.04
N VAL A 168 -3.91 11.02 -2.40
CA VAL A 168 -4.15 10.45 -3.74
C VAL A 168 -5.46 9.67 -3.84
N LYS A 169 -6.03 9.27 -2.71
CA LYS A 169 -7.21 8.41 -2.62
C LYS A 169 -8.44 8.95 -3.37
N PRO A 170 -8.83 10.25 -3.24
CA PRO A 170 -10.02 10.76 -3.94
C PRO A 170 -9.90 10.66 -5.46
N GLU A 171 -8.77 11.08 -6.02
CA GLU A 171 -8.53 11.05 -7.46
C GLU A 171 -8.51 9.62 -8.01
N MET A 172 -7.90 8.69 -7.27
CA MET A 172 -7.83 7.28 -7.68
C MET A 172 -9.21 6.60 -7.64
N ILE A 173 -10.07 6.96 -6.68
CA ILE A 173 -11.46 6.48 -6.63
C ILE A 173 -12.23 7.00 -7.83
N GLU A 174 -12.10 8.28 -8.15
CA GLU A 174 -12.73 8.88 -9.32
C GLU A 174 -12.29 8.17 -10.62
N GLU A 175 -10.98 7.97 -10.77
CA GLU A 175 -10.42 7.29 -11.94
C GLU A 175 -10.93 5.84 -12.05
N ALA A 176 -10.91 5.05 -10.99
CA ALA A 176 -11.41 3.69 -10.97
C ALA A 176 -12.91 3.63 -11.29
N THR A 177 -13.70 4.59 -10.78
CA THR A 177 -15.13 4.70 -11.05
C THR A 177 -15.38 5.04 -12.52
N ARG A 178 -14.64 5.99 -13.08
CA ARG A 178 -14.71 6.36 -14.49
C ARG A 178 -14.36 5.19 -15.41
N ASN A 179 -13.30 4.46 -15.10
CA ASN A 179 -12.85 3.30 -15.85
C ASN A 179 -13.88 2.15 -15.81
N SER A 180 -14.52 1.91 -14.64
CA SER A 180 -15.60 0.93 -14.53
C SER A 180 -16.81 1.33 -15.37
N ARG A 181 -17.19 2.61 -15.40
CA ARG A 181 -18.29 3.11 -16.23
C ARG A 181 -18.00 2.94 -17.71
N ALA A 182 -16.81 3.30 -18.17
CA ALA A 182 -16.42 3.13 -19.56
C ALA A 182 -16.47 1.65 -19.99
N ALA A 183 -16.04 0.73 -19.13
CA ALA A 183 -16.18 -0.70 -19.37
C ALA A 183 -17.65 -1.14 -19.47
N ALA A 184 -18.52 -0.64 -18.56
CA ALA A 184 -19.95 -0.95 -18.57
C ALA A 184 -20.65 -0.42 -19.84
N GLU A 185 -20.31 0.79 -20.28
CA GLU A 185 -20.84 1.39 -21.51
C GLU A 185 -20.47 0.57 -22.75
N LYS A 186 -19.22 0.07 -22.79
CA LYS A 186 -18.77 -0.82 -23.87
C LYS A 186 -19.55 -2.14 -23.86
N PHE A 187 -19.70 -2.78 -22.70
CA PHE A 187 -20.50 -4.00 -22.56
C PHE A 187 -21.97 -3.80 -23.00
N ALA A 188 -22.58 -2.70 -22.59
CA ALA A 188 -23.95 -2.38 -22.97
C ALA A 188 -24.08 -2.24 -24.49
N LYS A 189 -23.15 -1.52 -25.12
CA LYS A 189 -23.12 -1.33 -26.58
C LYS A 189 -22.91 -2.66 -27.32
N ASP A 190 -21.95 -3.47 -26.89
CA ASP A 190 -21.61 -4.75 -27.56
C ASP A 190 -22.73 -5.79 -27.40
N SER A 191 -23.66 -5.61 -26.45
CA SER A 191 -24.84 -6.47 -26.23
C SER A 191 -26.16 -5.85 -26.68
N ASP A 192 -26.12 -4.85 -27.56
CA ASP A 192 -27.30 -4.11 -28.04
C ASP A 192 -28.23 -3.64 -26.90
N SER A 193 -27.64 -3.27 -25.79
CA SER A 193 -28.33 -2.77 -24.56
C SER A 193 -27.93 -1.34 -24.27
N ARG A 194 -28.67 -0.69 -23.39
CA ARG A 194 -28.34 0.64 -22.87
C ARG A 194 -27.91 0.54 -21.41
N LEU A 195 -26.88 1.28 -21.04
CA LEU A 195 -26.44 1.35 -19.63
C LEU A 195 -27.48 2.10 -18.80
N GLY A 196 -27.95 1.45 -17.73
CA GLY A 196 -28.85 2.02 -16.75
C GLY A 196 -28.13 2.67 -15.56
N LYS A 197 -28.87 2.86 -14.47
CA LYS A 197 -28.32 3.37 -13.20
C LYS A 197 -27.46 2.34 -12.51
N ILE A 198 -26.62 2.80 -11.57
CA ILE A 198 -25.90 1.94 -10.67
C ILE A 198 -26.90 1.17 -9.78
N ARG A 199 -26.76 -0.14 -9.71
CA ARG A 199 -27.48 -1.00 -8.75
C ARG A 199 -26.80 -0.99 -7.39
N ASN A 200 -25.49 -1.28 -7.40
CA ASN A 200 -24.62 -1.17 -6.24
C ASN A 200 -23.18 -0.94 -6.69
N ALA A 201 -22.38 -0.39 -5.79
CA ALA A 201 -20.97 -0.18 -5.97
C ALA A 201 -20.22 -0.60 -4.71
N SER A 202 -19.07 -1.20 -4.90
CA SER A 202 -18.15 -1.60 -3.83
C SER A 202 -16.75 -1.17 -4.20
N GLN A 203 -16.12 -0.42 -3.32
CA GLN A 203 -14.73 -0.05 -3.44
C GLN A 203 -13.86 -1.11 -2.75
N GLY A 204 -12.87 -1.64 -3.45
CA GLY A 204 -11.86 -2.51 -2.88
C GLY A 204 -10.89 -1.74 -1.98
N GLN A 205 -10.08 -2.48 -1.24
CA GLN A 205 -9.00 -1.90 -0.45
C GLN A 205 -7.90 -1.36 -1.37
N PHE A 206 -7.26 -0.29 -0.92
CA PHE A 206 -6.02 0.17 -1.53
C PHE A 206 -4.89 -0.79 -1.17
N SER A 207 -4.11 -1.17 -2.16
CA SER A 207 -2.85 -1.87 -1.96
C SER A 207 -1.69 -0.95 -2.32
N ILE A 208 -0.63 -1.01 -1.51
CA ILE A 208 0.63 -0.30 -1.73
C ILE A 208 1.71 -1.37 -1.76
N ALA A 209 2.42 -1.48 -2.85
CA ALA A 209 3.52 -2.41 -3.04
C ALA A 209 4.75 -1.69 -3.59
N ASN A 210 5.91 -2.32 -3.54
CA ASN A 210 7.05 -1.84 -4.30
C ASN A 210 6.74 -1.96 -5.80
N ARG A 211 7.18 -0.99 -6.59
CA ARG A 211 7.10 -1.10 -8.05
C ARG A 211 7.85 -2.34 -8.56
N ASP A 212 9.03 -2.55 -8.03
CA ASP A 212 9.88 -3.70 -8.28
C ASP A 212 10.89 -3.89 -7.13
N GLU A 213 11.63 -4.98 -7.14
CA GLU A 213 12.61 -5.32 -6.10
C GLU A 213 13.84 -4.39 -6.10
N ASN A 214 14.20 -3.81 -7.25
CA ASN A 214 15.38 -2.97 -7.40
C ASN A 214 15.10 -1.48 -7.14
N THR A 215 13.84 -1.08 -7.18
CA THR A 215 13.41 0.30 -6.92
C THR A 215 12.33 0.37 -5.83
N PRO A 216 12.59 -0.16 -4.62
CA PRO A 216 11.61 -0.24 -3.53
C PRO A 216 11.18 1.14 -3.01
N TYR A 217 11.89 2.21 -3.38
CA TYR A 217 11.58 3.61 -3.08
C TYR A 217 10.53 4.21 -4.02
N ILE A 218 10.10 3.47 -5.05
CA ILE A 218 8.91 3.78 -5.85
C ILE A 218 7.82 2.80 -5.46
N LYS A 219 6.64 3.31 -5.14
CA LYS A 219 5.49 2.51 -4.74
C LYS A 219 4.43 2.52 -5.84
N THR A 220 3.81 1.38 -6.05
CA THR A 220 2.61 1.26 -6.85
C THR A 220 1.41 1.23 -5.91
N VAL A 221 0.57 2.27 -5.99
CA VAL A 221 -0.71 2.36 -5.30
C VAL A 221 -1.80 1.89 -6.27
N ARG A 222 -2.63 0.95 -5.83
CA ARG A 222 -3.66 0.34 -6.66
C ARG A 222 -4.99 0.26 -5.91
N VAL A 223 -6.08 0.51 -6.62
CA VAL A 223 -7.45 0.29 -6.13
C VAL A 223 -8.32 -0.29 -7.24
N VAL A 224 -9.25 -1.16 -6.87
CA VAL A 224 -10.25 -1.72 -7.78
C VAL A 224 -11.63 -1.38 -7.25
N THR A 225 -12.46 -0.74 -8.08
CA THR A 225 -13.87 -0.49 -7.80
C THR A 225 -14.71 -1.46 -8.59
N THR A 226 -15.63 -2.16 -7.93
CA THR A 226 -16.60 -3.07 -8.57
C THR A 226 -17.96 -2.40 -8.58
N ILE A 227 -18.56 -2.24 -9.77
CA ILE A 227 -19.86 -1.60 -9.90
C ILE A 227 -20.79 -2.50 -10.71
N ASN A 228 -22.01 -2.64 -10.23
CA ASN A 228 -23.09 -3.31 -10.93
C ASN A 228 -24.05 -2.25 -11.49
N TYR A 229 -24.26 -2.30 -12.79
CA TYR A 229 -25.20 -1.43 -13.48
C TYR A 229 -26.39 -2.24 -14.00
N TYR A 230 -27.55 -1.62 -13.99
CA TYR A 230 -28.68 -2.17 -14.74
C TYR A 230 -28.44 -2.02 -16.24
N LEU A 231 -28.93 -2.99 -17.00
CA LEU A 231 -29.00 -2.92 -18.47
C LEU A 231 -30.44 -2.73 -18.89
N LYS A 232 -30.68 -1.75 -19.76
CA LYS A 232 -31.97 -1.48 -20.40
C LYS A 232 -31.94 -1.97 -21.83
N ARG A 233 -33.12 -2.34 -22.32
CA ARG A 233 -33.32 -2.70 -23.76
C ARG A 233 -33.19 -1.48 -24.66
#